data_db095d5e41aedd0f936630690a1b49f3
#
_entry.id   db095d5e41aedd0f936630690a1b49f3
#
_cell.length_a   1.000
_cell.length_b   1.000
_cell.length_c   1.000
_cell.angle_alpha   90.00
_cell.angle_beta   90.00
_cell.angle_gamma   90.00
#
_symmetry.space_group_name_H-M   'P 1'
#
loop_
_entity.id
_entity.type
_entity.pdbx_description
1 polymer ?
#
loop_
_entity_poly.entity_id
_entity_poly.type
_entity_poly.pdbx_seq_one_letter_code
_entity_poly.pdbx_strand_id
1 'polypeptide(L)'
;MLVTHGYTSGPSMLVPGHHVAESSWAPLLGPGRPLDTDRFFIVCSNMLGSSFGTTGPNTTNPATGRPWGPGFPAITLEDIVAVQHRLLQQLGVRHLRAVVGPSYGGWQALQWALSFPDMVDAVGSLVSGLTHPKGLSAESTRQRFADHPAWNGGWHYGDARMTDILTELRRQTLRSYGLETLFEARMPDPA
;
A
#
# COMPACT_ATOMS: atom_id res chain seq x y z
N MET A 1 -17.31 6.29 1.29
CA MET A 1 -16.06 6.48 0.53
C MET A 1 -15.10 5.35 0.82
N LEU A 2 -14.30 4.94 -0.14
CA LEU A 2 -13.19 4.00 0.06
C LEU A 2 -11.87 4.78 0.00
N VAL A 3 -11.01 4.57 0.99
CA VAL A 3 -9.63 5.05 1.00
C VAL A 3 -8.70 3.88 0.75
N THR A 4 -7.84 4.00 -0.24
CA THR A 4 -6.87 2.96 -0.62
C THR A 4 -5.46 3.42 -0.27
N HIS A 5 -4.71 2.59 0.44
CA HIS A 5 -3.39 2.96 0.93
C HIS A 5 -2.27 2.68 -0.07
N GLY A 6 -1.13 3.36 0.11
CA GLY A 6 0.07 3.16 -0.67
C GLY A 6 0.80 1.85 -0.33
N TYR A 7 1.84 1.55 -1.11
CA TYR A 7 2.57 0.28 -1.03
C TYR A 7 3.19 0.00 0.34
N THR A 8 3.75 1.02 1.01
CA THR A 8 4.44 0.89 2.29
C THR A 8 3.58 1.29 3.50
N SER A 9 2.27 1.46 3.29
CA SER A 9 1.32 1.82 4.33
C SER A 9 0.19 0.81 4.47
N GLY A 10 -0.67 1.02 5.44
CA GLY A 10 -1.84 0.19 5.71
C GLY A 10 -3.04 1.03 6.17
N PRO A 11 -4.16 0.41 6.57
CA PRO A 11 -5.36 1.10 7.04
C PRO A 11 -5.10 2.04 8.23
N SER A 12 -4.06 1.76 9.02
CA SER A 12 -3.63 2.60 10.14
C SER A 12 -3.23 4.02 9.74
N MET A 13 -3.04 4.32 8.44
CA MET A 13 -2.81 5.68 7.96
C MET A 13 -3.94 6.65 8.33
N LEU A 14 -5.15 6.13 8.58
CA LEU A 14 -6.30 6.92 9.02
C LEU A 14 -6.42 7.02 10.55
N VAL A 15 -5.59 6.32 11.31
CA VAL A 15 -5.67 6.28 12.78
C VAL A 15 -4.71 7.30 13.38
N PRO A 16 -5.18 8.24 14.22
CA PRO A 16 -4.31 9.19 14.89
C PRO A 16 -3.23 8.51 15.74
N GLY A 17 -2.00 9.01 15.68
CA GLY A 17 -0.87 8.47 16.44
C GLY A 17 -0.25 7.19 15.89
N HIS A 18 -0.82 6.58 14.88
CA HIS A 18 -0.18 5.48 14.17
C HIS A 18 0.81 6.02 13.13
N HIS A 19 2.06 5.67 13.30
CA HIS A 19 3.12 6.02 12.36
C HIS A 19 3.17 4.96 11.26
N VAL A 20 2.77 5.35 10.06
CA VAL A 20 3.01 4.58 8.83
C VAL A 20 4.18 5.21 8.09
N ALA A 21 4.93 4.38 7.37
CA ALA A 21 6.22 4.76 6.81
C ALA A 21 6.19 5.98 5.86
N GLU A 22 5.06 6.29 5.24
CA GLU A 22 5.02 7.31 4.19
C GLU A 22 4.09 8.50 4.46
N SER A 23 3.02 8.35 5.21
CA SER A 23 2.16 9.49 5.59
C SER A 23 1.03 9.06 6.51
N SER A 24 0.55 9.98 7.30
CA SER A 24 -0.72 9.83 8.02
C SER A 24 -1.77 10.72 7.37
N TRP A 25 -2.91 10.11 7.05
CA TRP A 25 -4.11 10.82 6.60
C TRP A 25 -5.11 11.05 7.74
N ALA A 26 -4.76 10.67 8.97
CA ALA A 26 -5.57 10.92 10.15
C ALA A 26 -6.01 12.39 10.30
N PRO A 27 -5.17 13.40 9.97
CA PRO A 27 -5.60 14.80 9.99
C PRO A 27 -6.69 15.15 8.98
N LEU A 28 -6.87 14.35 7.92
CA LEU A 28 -7.90 14.55 6.90
C LEU A 28 -9.25 13.93 7.28
N LEU A 29 -9.27 13.05 8.31
CA LEU A 29 -10.44 12.31 8.73
C LEU A 29 -11.13 13.01 9.91
N GLY A 30 -12.44 13.14 9.85
CA GLY A 30 -13.26 13.65 10.95
C GLY A 30 -14.38 14.59 10.48
N PRO A 31 -15.22 15.05 11.42
CA PRO A 31 -16.29 15.99 11.14
C PRO A 31 -15.79 17.26 10.46
N GLY A 32 -16.43 17.64 9.34
CA GLY A 32 -16.09 18.84 8.56
C GLY A 32 -14.71 18.80 7.88
N ARG A 33 -14.02 17.68 7.88
CA ARG A 33 -12.72 17.50 7.22
C ARG A 33 -12.88 16.96 5.79
N PRO A 34 -11.84 16.92 4.96
CA PRO A 34 -11.92 16.37 3.60
C PRO A 34 -12.52 14.96 3.54
N LEU A 35 -12.20 14.11 4.51
CA LEU A 35 -12.82 12.80 4.75
C LEU A 35 -13.84 12.97 5.88
N ASP A 36 -14.96 13.59 5.54
CA ASP A 36 -16.00 14.02 6.49
C ASP A 36 -16.82 12.83 7.02
N THR A 37 -16.62 12.51 8.29
CA THR A 37 -17.31 11.39 8.96
C THR A 37 -18.78 11.68 9.31
N ASP A 38 -19.24 12.95 9.30
CA ASP A 38 -20.63 13.29 9.47
C ASP A 38 -21.45 13.02 8.19
N ARG A 39 -20.78 13.00 7.05
CA ARG A 39 -21.40 12.86 5.73
C ARG A 39 -21.18 11.51 5.07
N PHE A 40 -20.08 10.84 5.41
CA PHE A 40 -19.66 9.63 4.70
C PHE A 40 -19.29 8.50 5.65
N PHE A 41 -19.75 7.31 5.33
CA PHE A 41 -19.17 6.08 5.83
C PHE A 41 -17.84 5.86 5.09
N ILE A 42 -16.72 5.87 5.83
CA ILE A 42 -15.37 5.79 5.28
C ILE A 42 -14.77 4.44 5.61
N VAL A 43 -14.32 3.72 4.60
CA VAL A 43 -13.66 2.43 4.71
C VAL A 43 -12.23 2.56 4.20
N CYS A 44 -11.28 1.98 4.94
CA CYS A 44 -9.92 1.76 4.47
C CYS A 44 -9.57 0.31 4.77
N SER A 45 -9.52 -0.52 3.75
CA SER A 45 -9.11 -1.91 3.88
C SER A 45 -7.63 -2.09 3.60
N ASN A 46 -7.01 -3.07 4.23
CA ASN A 46 -5.70 -3.51 3.80
C ASN A 46 -5.79 -4.19 2.42
N MET A 47 -4.80 -3.99 1.58
CA MET A 47 -4.77 -4.65 0.26
C MET A 47 -4.31 -6.11 0.36
N LEU A 48 -4.87 -6.96 -0.49
CA LEU A 48 -4.45 -8.36 -0.64
C LEU A 48 -2.95 -8.43 -0.95
N GLY A 49 -2.26 -9.39 -0.37
CA GLY A 49 -0.81 -9.57 -0.55
C GLY A 49 0.07 -8.66 0.32
N SER A 50 -0.52 -7.71 1.05
CA SER A 50 0.18 -6.79 1.94
C SER A 50 0.49 -7.40 3.31
N SER A 51 1.37 -6.75 4.07
CA SER A 51 1.87 -7.24 5.36
C SER A 51 1.00 -6.89 6.57
N PHE A 52 -0.13 -6.19 6.40
CA PHE A 52 -0.90 -5.59 7.49
C PHE A 52 -2.22 -6.31 7.79
N GLY A 53 -2.23 -7.66 7.71
CA GLY A 53 -3.32 -8.50 8.22
C GLY A 53 -4.21 -9.17 7.17
N THR A 54 -4.10 -8.84 5.88
CA THR A 54 -4.72 -9.61 4.79
C THR A 54 -3.87 -10.82 4.40
N THR A 55 -4.47 -11.74 3.68
CA THR A 55 -3.76 -12.90 3.12
C THR A 55 -2.58 -12.43 2.26
N GLY A 56 -1.41 -12.96 2.55
CA GLY A 56 -0.15 -12.63 1.89
C GLY A 56 0.86 -13.77 2.04
N PRO A 57 2.08 -13.60 1.51
CA PRO A 57 3.09 -14.66 1.52
C PRO A 57 3.42 -15.24 2.89
N ASN A 58 3.32 -14.46 3.97
CA ASN A 58 3.58 -14.88 5.33
C ASN A 58 2.38 -15.53 6.04
N THR A 59 1.22 -15.57 5.40
CA THR A 59 0.03 -16.21 5.97
C THR A 59 0.01 -17.70 5.69
N THR A 60 -0.71 -18.44 6.54
CA THR A 60 -0.80 -19.91 6.41
C THR A 60 -1.57 -20.30 5.15
N ASN A 61 -0.97 -21.13 4.32
CA ASN A 61 -1.65 -21.82 3.24
C ASN A 61 -2.51 -22.94 3.85
N PRO A 62 -3.85 -22.92 3.67
CA PRO A 62 -4.74 -23.91 4.27
C PRO A 62 -4.53 -25.33 3.75
N ALA A 63 -3.96 -25.49 2.56
CA ALA A 63 -3.68 -26.80 1.98
C ALA A 63 -2.47 -27.48 2.60
N THR A 64 -1.50 -26.72 3.13
CA THR A 64 -0.23 -27.27 3.62
C THR A 64 -0.01 -27.04 5.11
N GLY A 65 -0.77 -26.15 5.75
CA GLY A 65 -0.57 -25.72 7.13
C GLY A 65 0.72 -24.90 7.36
N ARG A 66 1.40 -24.47 6.31
CA ARG A 66 2.64 -23.68 6.35
C ARG A 66 2.42 -22.33 5.66
N PRO A 67 3.28 -21.32 5.90
CA PRO A 67 3.22 -20.08 5.14
C PRO A 67 3.27 -20.34 3.64
N TRP A 68 2.62 -19.47 2.87
CA TRP A 68 2.68 -19.53 1.41
C TRP A 68 4.11 -19.35 0.89
N GLY A 69 4.86 -18.45 1.50
CA GLY A 69 6.22 -18.13 1.10
C GLY A 69 6.32 -17.74 -0.38
N PRO A 70 7.38 -18.22 -1.06
CA PRO A 70 7.57 -17.94 -2.49
C PRO A 70 6.51 -18.59 -3.41
N GLY A 71 5.70 -19.50 -2.88
CA GLY A 71 4.55 -20.10 -3.60
C GLY A 71 3.28 -19.26 -3.55
N PHE A 72 3.30 -18.07 -2.94
CA PHE A 72 2.15 -17.16 -2.97
C PHE A 72 1.86 -16.73 -4.40
N PRO A 73 0.58 -16.78 -4.86
CA PRO A 73 0.25 -16.43 -6.24
C PRO A 73 0.58 -14.96 -6.54
N ALA A 74 0.86 -14.68 -7.81
CA ALA A 74 0.98 -13.31 -8.29
C ALA A 74 -0.37 -12.60 -8.15
N ILE A 75 -0.36 -11.43 -7.49
CA ILE A 75 -1.57 -10.63 -7.25
C ILE A 75 -1.56 -9.43 -8.19
N THR A 76 -2.68 -9.20 -8.86
CA THR A 76 -2.91 -8.06 -9.74
C THR A 76 -3.70 -6.95 -9.03
N LEU A 77 -3.80 -5.77 -9.66
CA LEU A 77 -4.66 -4.70 -9.16
C LEU A 77 -6.15 -5.11 -9.20
N GLU A 78 -6.53 -5.88 -10.22
CA GLU A 78 -7.88 -6.44 -10.34
C GLU A 78 -8.22 -7.35 -9.17
N ASP A 79 -7.30 -8.20 -8.74
CA ASP A 79 -7.49 -9.09 -7.59
C ASP A 79 -7.68 -8.29 -6.30
N ILE A 80 -6.85 -7.25 -6.09
CA ILE A 80 -6.94 -6.38 -4.92
C ILE A 80 -8.32 -5.70 -4.88
N VAL A 81 -8.73 -5.10 -5.98
CA VAL A 81 -10.00 -4.37 -6.09
C VAL A 81 -11.20 -5.32 -5.98
N ALA A 82 -11.11 -6.54 -6.53
CA ALA A 82 -12.15 -7.56 -6.40
C ALA A 82 -12.36 -7.99 -4.93
N VAL A 83 -11.29 -8.13 -4.16
CA VAL A 83 -11.38 -8.43 -2.71
C VAL A 83 -11.99 -7.26 -1.94
N GLN A 84 -11.57 -6.03 -2.25
CA GLN A 84 -12.16 -4.83 -1.65
C GLN A 84 -13.65 -4.70 -1.97
N HIS A 85 -14.05 -5.00 -3.21
CA HIS A 85 -15.45 -5.02 -3.63
C HIS A 85 -16.27 -6.03 -2.81
N ARG A 86 -15.78 -7.26 -2.63
CA ARG A 86 -16.44 -8.27 -1.80
C ARG A 86 -16.59 -7.82 -0.34
N LEU A 87 -15.56 -7.18 0.22
CA LEU A 87 -15.65 -6.60 1.57
C LEU A 87 -16.77 -5.56 1.64
N LEU A 88 -16.82 -4.63 0.69
CA LEU A 88 -17.85 -3.59 0.65
C LEU A 88 -19.26 -4.18 0.51
N GLN A 89 -19.44 -5.23 -0.29
CA GLN A 89 -20.71 -5.95 -0.38
C GLN A 89 -21.12 -6.54 0.97
N GLN A 90 -20.19 -7.17 1.71
CA GLN A 90 -20.44 -7.71 3.05
C GLN A 90 -20.81 -6.61 4.06
N LEU A 91 -20.25 -5.41 3.90
CA LEU A 91 -20.60 -4.25 4.71
C LEU A 91 -21.91 -3.57 4.26
N GLY A 92 -22.59 -4.11 3.25
CA GLY A 92 -23.82 -3.54 2.71
C GLY A 92 -23.62 -2.28 1.86
N VAL A 93 -22.38 -1.96 1.49
CA VAL A 93 -22.07 -0.79 0.65
C VAL A 93 -22.30 -1.15 -0.82
N ARG A 94 -23.28 -0.50 -1.44
CA ARG A 94 -23.67 -0.72 -2.84
C ARG A 94 -23.12 0.32 -3.79
N HIS A 95 -22.69 1.47 -3.26
CA HIS A 95 -22.23 2.58 -4.07
C HIS A 95 -21.18 3.40 -3.30
N LEU A 96 -20.21 3.93 -4.01
CA LEU A 96 -19.10 4.73 -3.48
C LEU A 96 -19.17 6.15 -4.03
N ARG A 97 -19.32 7.12 -3.14
CA ARG A 97 -19.19 8.53 -3.51
C ARG A 97 -17.81 8.86 -4.08
N ALA A 98 -16.78 8.22 -3.56
CA ALA A 98 -15.43 8.31 -4.12
C ALA A 98 -14.57 7.14 -3.67
N VAL A 99 -13.56 6.82 -4.50
CA VAL A 99 -12.39 6.03 -4.15
C VAL A 99 -11.17 6.94 -4.24
N VAL A 100 -10.41 7.05 -3.14
CA VAL A 100 -9.27 7.98 -3.08
C VAL A 100 -8.05 7.30 -2.48
N GLY A 101 -6.88 7.59 -3.03
CA GLY A 101 -5.64 7.03 -2.48
C GLY A 101 -4.37 7.66 -3.03
N PRO A 102 -3.27 7.63 -2.25
CA PRO A 102 -1.96 8.08 -2.68
C PRO A 102 -1.14 6.96 -3.31
N SER A 103 -0.22 7.29 -4.21
CA SER A 103 0.78 6.38 -4.76
C SER A 103 0.13 5.11 -5.33
N TYR A 104 0.50 3.93 -4.86
CA TYR A 104 -0.12 2.66 -5.25
C TYR A 104 -1.64 2.62 -4.94
N GLY A 105 -2.08 3.33 -3.90
CA GLY A 105 -3.50 3.53 -3.61
C GLY A 105 -4.23 4.30 -4.71
N GLY A 106 -3.57 5.25 -5.37
CA GLY A 106 -4.12 5.95 -6.52
C GLY A 106 -4.35 5.02 -7.72
N TRP A 107 -3.46 4.06 -7.95
CA TRP A 107 -3.67 3.02 -8.98
C TRP A 107 -4.83 2.09 -8.63
N GLN A 108 -4.98 1.71 -7.36
CA GLN A 108 -6.15 0.96 -6.91
C GLN A 108 -7.44 1.77 -7.17
N ALA A 109 -7.43 3.08 -6.89
CA ALA A 109 -8.59 3.94 -7.13
C ALA A 109 -8.94 4.02 -8.63
N LEU A 110 -7.96 4.13 -9.52
CA LEU A 110 -8.17 4.07 -10.97
C LEU A 110 -8.70 2.70 -11.40
N GLN A 111 -8.16 1.61 -10.85
CA GLN A 111 -8.64 0.26 -11.14
C GLN A 111 -10.09 0.05 -10.71
N TRP A 112 -10.52 0.70 -9.61
CA TRP A 112 -11.92 0.69 -9.19
C TRP A 112 -12.85 1.26 -10.26
N ALA A 113 -12.48 2.40 -10.85
CA ALA A 113 -13.28 3.00 -11.94
C ALA A 113 -13.33 2.12 -13.19
N LEU A 114 -12.25 1.36 -13.46
CA LEU A 114 -12.21 0.43 -14.60
C LEU A 114 -13.04 -0.84 -14.34
N SER A 115 -12.93 -1.41 -13.13
CA SER A 115 -13.57 -2.68 -12.80
C SER A 115 -15.05 -2.54 -12.42
N PHE A 116 -15.42 -1.41 -11.80
CA PHE A 116 -16.77 -1.17 -11.26
C PHE A 116 -17.23 0.26 -11.54
N PRO A 117 -17.31 0.69 -12.82
CA PRO A 117 -17.64 2.07 -13.20
C PRO A 117 -19.00 2.54 -12.66
N ASP A 118 -20.00 1.65 -12.61
CA ASP A 118 -21.34 1.98 -12.13
C ASP A 118 -21.43 2.09 -10.59
N MET A 119 -20.37 1.73 -9.87
CA MET A 119 -20.33 1.75 -8.42
C MET A 119 -19.64 2.98 -7.84
N VAL A 120 -18.97 3.80 -8.65
CA VAL A 120 -18.08 4.87 -8.20
C VAL A 120 -18.42 6.18 -8.88
N ASP A 121 -18.76 7.22 -8.11
CA ASP A 121 -19.03 8.56 -8.68
C ASP A 121 -17.74 9.31 -9.04
N ALA A 122 -16.69 9.15 -8.25
CA ALA A 122 -15.45 9.90 -8.41
C ALA A 122 -14.20 9.11 -7.97
N VAL A 123 -13.07 9.44 -8.58
CA VAL A 123 -11.76 8.88 -8.25
C VAL A 123 -10.79 9.99 -7.90
N GLY A 124 -10.08 9.83 -6.78
CA GLY A 124 -8.97 10.69 -6.38
C GLY A 124 -7.66 9.91 -6.41
N SER A 125 -6.90 10.03 -7.50
CA SER A 125 -5.57 9.45 -7.62
C SER A 125 -4.52 10.52 -7.29
N LEU A 126 -3.87 10.39 -6.12
CA LEU A 126 -2.94 11.41 -5.62
C LEU A 126 -1.51 10.89 -5.69
N VAL A 127 -0.60 11.75 -6.16
CA VAL A 127 0.83 11.42 -6.35
C VAL A 127 1.07 10.09 -7.06
N SER A 128 0.22 9.79 -8.03
CA SER A 128 0.26 8.57 -8.87
C SER A 128 0.27 8.95 -10.33
N GLY A 129 1.21 8.40 -11.09
CA GLY A 129 1.24 8.56 -12.54
C GLY A 129 0.37 7.52 -13.25
N LEU A 130 -0.04 7.81 -14.48
CA LEU A 130 -0.71 6.82 -15.37
C LEU A 130 0.29 5.85 -16.02
N THR A 131 1.57 6.13 -15.92
CA THR A 131 2.65 5.32 -16.47
C THR A 131 3.51 4.75 -15.36
N HIS A 132 3.98 3.52 -15.56
CA HIS A 132 4.91 2.90 -14.62
C HIS A 132 6.23 3.68 -14.59
N PRO A 133 6.81 3.95 -13.41
CA PRO A 133 8.12 4.59 -13.31
C PRO A 133 9.18 3.80 -14.08
N LYS A 134 9.95 4.49 -14.93
CA LYS A 134 11.04 3.86 -15.67
C LYS A 134 12.10 3.33 -14.69
N GLY A 135 12.59 2.11 -14.93
CA GLY A 135 13.69 1.50 -14.16
C GLY A 135 13.28 0.72 -12.90
N LEU A 136 12.01 0.72 -12.54
CA LEU A 136 11.48 -0.11 -11.45
C LEU A 136 10.64 -1.25 -12.03
N SER A 137 11.28 -2.29 -12.55
CA SER A 137 10.54 -3.50 -12.89
C SER A 137 10.41 -4.40 -11.65
N ALA A 138 9.30 -5.15 -11.57
CA ALA A 138 9.11 -6.17 -10.53
C ALA A 138 10.25 -7.20 -10.56
N GLU A 139 10.76 -7.51 -11.76
CA GLU A 139 11.86 -8.44 -11.95
C GLU A 139 13.18 -7.89 -11.39
N SER A 140 13.55 -6.65 -11.70
CA SER A 140 14.77 -6.03 -11.15
C SER A 140 14.74 -5.93 -9.63
N THR A 141 13.58 -5.62 -9.06
CA THR A 141 13.39 -5.58 -7.61
C THR A 141 13.51 -6.99 -7.01
N ARG A 142 12.86 -7.98 -7.61
CA ARG A 142 12.96 -9.39 -7.16
C ARG A 142 14.39 -9.88 -7.20
N GLN A 143 15.14 -9.59 -8.26
CA GLN A 143 16.53 -10.01 -8.41
C GLN A 143 17.41 -9.41 -7.30
N ARG A 144 17.25 -8.14 -6.96
CA ARG A 144 17.98 -7.49 -5.85
C ARG A 144 17.77 -8.19 -4.51
N PHE A 145 16.53 -8.65 -4.23
CA PHE A 145 16.27 -9.45 -3.04
C PHE A 145 16.90 -10.85 -3.16
N ALA A 146 16.77 -11.47 -4.34
CA ALA A 146 17.30 -12.82 -4.57
C ALA A 146 18.83 -12.91 -4.44
N ASP A 147 19.54 -11.84 -4.76
CA ASP A 147 20.99 -11.76 -4.63
C ASP A 147 21.45 -11.60 -3.17
N HIS A 148 20.54 -11.27 -2.24
CA HIS A 148 20.89 -11.12 -0.85
C HIS A 148 20.91 -12.49 -0.13
N PRO A 149 21.99 -12.83 0.63
CA PRO A 149 22.12 -14.14 1.28
C PRO A 149 20.97 -14.52 2.22
N ALA A 150 20.37 -13.52 2.88
CA ALA A 150 19.22 -13.73 3.79
C ALA A 150 17.90 -13.99 3.06
N TRP A 151 17.85 -13.84 1.75
CA TRP A 151 16.63 -14.11 0.98
C TRP A 151 16.19 -15.58 1.05
N ASN A 152 17.16 -16.49 1.10
CA ASN A 152 16.92 -17.92 1.28
C ASN A 152 15.80 -18.47 0.36
N GLY A 153 15.87 -18.15 -0.94
CA GLY A 153 14.86 -18.59 -1.91
C GLY A 153 13.44 -18.06 -1.65
N GLY A 154 13.31 -16.97 -0.91
CA GLY A 154 12.01 -16.38 -0.49
C GLY A 154 11.54 -16.80 0.91
N TRP A 155 12.29 -17.68 1.59
CA TRP A 155 12.02 -18.11 2.98
C TRP A 155 12.81 -17.27 4.00
N HIS A 156 12.75 -15.95 3.88
CA HIS A 156 13.51 -14.98 4.68
C HIS A 156 12.86 -14.62 6.03
N TYR A 157 11.75 -15.24 6.37
CA TYR A 157 10.98 -14.89 7.57
C TYR A 157 11.81 -15.09 8.85
N GLY A 158 11.91 -14.02 9.63
CA GLY A 158 12.67 -14.01 10.88
C GLY A 158 14.17 -13.76 10.72
N ASP A 159 14.71 -13.61 9.50
CA ASP A 159 16.10 -13.23 9.29
C ASP A 159 16.26 -11.70 9.35
N ALA A 160 16.86 -11.22 10.46
CA ALA A 160 17.06 -9.78 10.69
C ALA A 160 17.95 -9.11 9.63
N ARG A 161 18.80 -9.86 8.92
CA ARG A 161 19.67 -9.31 7.86
C ARG A 161 18.88 -8.76 6.67
N MET A 162 17.62 -9.18 6.52
CA MET A 162 16.71 -8.56 5.52
C MET A 162 16.44 -7.08 5.79
N THR A 163 16.63 -6.61 7.03
CA THR A 163 16.48 -5.20 7.37
C THR A 163 17.49 -4.33 6.62
N ASP A 164 18.68 -4.82 6.36
CA ASP A 164 19.74 -4.06 5.68
C ASP A 164 19.35 -3.73 4.24
N ILE A 165 18.86 -4.72 3.49
CA ILE A 165 18.41 -4.49 2.10
C ILE A 165 17.15 -3.62 2.06
N LEU A 166 16.22 -3.81 2.99
CA LEU A 166 15.02 -2.98 3.08
C LEU A 166 15.38 -1.52 3.41
N THR A 167 16.34 -1.30 4.30
CA THR A 167 16.86 0.02 4.65
C THR A 167 17.48 0.69 3.45
N GLU A 168 18.32 -0.01 2.70
CA GLU A 168 18.95 0.55 1.50
C GLU A 168 17.93 0.88 0.40
N LEU A 169 16.97 0.00 0.16
CA LEU A 169 15.87 0.27 -0.77
C LEU A 169 15.06 1.49 -0.33
N ARG A 170 14.83 1.64 0.97
CA ARG A 170 14.12 2.80 1.51
C ARG A 170 14.90 4.09 1.31
N ARG A 171 16.21 4.08 1.60
CA ARG A 171 17.09 5.23 1.33
C ARG A 171 17.04 5.64 -0.13
N GLN A 172 17.14 4.70 -1.06
CA GLN A 172 17.09 5.00 -2.50
C GLN A 172 15.74 5.59 -2.91
N THR A 173 14.64 5.09 -2.34
CA THR A 173 13.31 5.65 -2.56
C THR A 173 13.23 7.09 -2.06
N LEU A 174 13.70 7.36 -0.85
CA LEU A 174 13.69 8.70 -0.25
C LEU A 174 14.57 9.68 -1.05
N ARG A 175 15.73 9.23 -1.51
CA ARG A 175 16.60 10.01 -2.42
C ARG A 175 15.89 10.38 -3.72
N SER A 176 15.19 9.43 -4.32
CA SER A 176 14.43 9.67 -5.55
C SER A 176 13.31 10.71 -5.38
N TYR A 177 12.85 10.95 -4.16
CA TYR A 177 11.89 12.00 -3.81
C TYR A 177 12.55 13.35 -3.50
N GLY A 178 13.88 13.46 -3.60
CA GLY A 178 14.64 14.67 -3.26
C GLY A 178 14.65 15.00 -1.77
N LEU A 179 14.39 14.03 -0.89
CA LEU A 179 14.28 14.28 0.54
C LEU A 179 15.63 14.63 1.19
N GLU A 180 16.76 14.18 0.65
CA GLU A 180 18.08 14.60 1.16
C GLU A 180 18.23 16.11 1.12
N THR A 181 17.96 16.74 -0.02
CA THR A 181 18.03 18.21 -0.16
C THR A 181 17.06 18.93 0.76
N LEU A 182 15.86 18.35 0.98
CA LEU A 182 14.89 18.92 1.90
C LEU A 182 15.32 18.78 3.37
N PHE A 183 15.96 17.69 3.75
CA PHE A 183 16.45 17.47 5.12
C PHE A 183 17.69 18.30 5.40
N GLU A 184 18.65 18.37 4.49
CA GLU A 184 19.84 19.23 4.63
C GLU A 184 19.46 20.70 4.81
N ALA A 185 18.43 21.17 4.09
CA ALA A 185 17.94 22.54 4.22
C ALA A 185 17.20 22.82 5.56
N ARG A 186 16.60 21.81 6.18
CA ARG A 186 15.78 21.95 7.39
C ARG A 186 16.44 21.47 8.66
N MET A 187 17.42 20.61 8.53
CA MET A 187 18.16 20.02 9.65
C MET A 187 19.66 20.06 9.29
N PRO A 188 20.29 21.25 9.27
CA PRO A 188 21.73 21.35 9.11
C PRO A 188 22.40 20.52 10.20
N ASP A 189 23.46 19.82 9.84
CA ASP A 189 24.24 19.00 10.77
C ASP A 189 24.54 19.81 12.03
N PRO A 190 24.26 19.26 13.21
CA PRO A 190 24.72 19.89 14.44
C PRO A 190 26.25 19.89 14.43
N ALA A 191 26.86 21.07 14.35
CA ALA A 191 28.30 21.28 14.42
C ALA A 191 28.88 20.77 15.74
#